data_5f00c02d09976776f231d1d17d2b381a
#
_entry.id   5f00c02d09976776f231d1d17d2b381a
#
_cell.length_a   1.000
_cell.length_b   1.000
_cell.length_c   1.000
_cell.angle_alpha   90.00
_cell.angle_beta   90.00
_cell.angle_gamma   90.00
#
_symmetry.space_group_name_H-M   'P 1'
#
loop_
_entity.id
_entity.type
_entity.pdbx_description
1 polymer ?
#
loop_
_entity_poly.entity_id
_entity_poly.type
_entity_poly.pdbx_seq_one_letter_code
_entity_poly.pdbx_strand_id
1 'polypeptide(L)'
;MANKNYRFETLQLHVGQEQADPATDSRAVPIYQTTSYVFHSFDHAEARFGLADPGNIYGRLTNSTQGVFEDRIAALEGGTAGLAVASGAAAVEYAVRNITQSGDHIVAAKNVYGGTFNLLRHTLPRDGITTTFVSAENPQEFEDAIQENTKLVYFETFGNPNADLPDFEAITAIAHKHHLPVIVDNTFATPYLFRPLEHGADVVVESATKFIGGHGTTLGGVIVEGGNFNWAEVPGKFPTLTEPDPSYHGLNFYEALGGSAFVTRIRAILLRDTGATLSPFSAFLLLQGTETLSLRVERHVENALKVIDYLKTVPEVESISHPSIEGRKDNELYKKYFPNGGGSIFTFDIKGGKDAARVFIDNLHLFSLLANVADAKSLVIHPASTTHSQETLEELEDQGIHQGTIRLSIGTENIEDILDDLKGGFAALRESGLAK
;
A
#
# COMPACT_ATOMS: atom_id res chain seq x y z
N MET A 1 -12.66 -22.76 1.72
CA MET A 1 -13.18 -21.42 1.99
C MET A 1 -12.88 -21.10 3.43
N ALA A 2 -12.12 -20.02 3.68
CA ALA A 2 -11.86 -19.56 5.04
C ALA A 2 -13.20 -19.39 5.78
N ASN A 3 -13.24 -19.81 7.04
CA ASN A 3 -14.41 -19.57 7.87
C ASN A 3 -14.52 -18.05 8.12
N LYS A 4 -15.41 -17.37 7.38
CA LYS A 4 -15.63 -15.90 7.42
C LYS A 4 -15.93 -15.34 8.82
N ASN A 5 -16.10 -16.21 9.81
CA ASN A 5 -16.39 -15.84 11.20
C ASN A 5 -15.14 -15.68 12.08
N TYR A 6 -13.94 -15.95 11.57
CA TYR A 6 -12.72 -15.76 12.35
C TYR A 6 -12.36 -14.27 12.46
N ARG A 7 -11.73 -13.91 13.60
CA ARG A 7 -11.15 -12.59 13.82
C ARG A 7 -9.83 -12.45 13.05
N PHE A 8 -9.37 -11.21 12.91
CA PHE A 8 -8.16 -10.87 12.13
C PHE A 8 -6.96 -11.75 12.52
N GLU A 9 -6.67 -11.89 13.81
CA GLU A 9 -5.52 -12.60 14.33
C GLU A 9 -5.56 -14.11 13.99
N THR A 10 -6.75 -14.67 13.83
CA THR A 10 -6.93 -16.06 13.37
C THR A 10 -6.82 -16.16 11.85
N LEU A 11 -7.41 -15.20 11.12
CA LEU A 11 -7.31 -15.17 9.66
C LEU A 11 -5.85 -15.05 9.20
N GLN A 12 -5.05 -14.16 9.83
CA GLN A 12 -3.65 -13.96 9.48
C GLN A 12 -2.77 -15.20 9.64
N LEU A 13 -3.22 -16.17 10.46
CA LEU A 13 -2.50 -17.42 10.72
C LEU A 13 -2.96 -18.60 9.86
N HIS A 14 -4.22 -18.62 9.43
CA HIS A 14 -4.84 -19.84 8.94
C HIS A 14 -5.33 -19.79 7.50
N VAL A 15 -5.70 -18.61 6.96
CA VAL A 15 -6.24 -18.53 5.60
C VAL A 15 -5.23 -19.04 4.57
N GLY A 16 -5.70 -19.89 3.67
CA GLY A 16 -4.90 -20.53 2.63
C GLY A 16 -4.12 -21.75 3.08
N GLN A 17 -4.14 -22.07 4.41
CA GLN A 17 -3.53 -23.28 4.97
C GLN A 17 -4.39 -23.94 6.07
N GLU A 18 -5.71 -23.93 5.88
CA GLU A 18 -6.67 -24.54 6.80
C GLU A 18 -6.46 -26.06 6.92
N GLN A 19 -5.89 -26.66 5.87
CA GLN A 19 -5.50 -28.06 5.83
C GLN A 19 -3.97 -28.17 5.66
N ALA A 20 -3.39 -29.25 6.15
CA ALA A 20 -2.01 -29.60 5.87
C ALA A 20 -1.79 -29.79 4.35
N ASP A 21 -0.56 -29.66 3.90
CA ASP A 21 -0.20 -29.93 2.51
C ASP A 21 -0.63 -31.37 2.12
N PRO A 22 -1.46 -31.54 1.07
CA PRO A 22 -2.05 -32.86 0.78
C PRO A 22 -1.06 -33.89 0.26
N ALA A 23 0.14 -33.47 -0.14
CA ALA A 23 1.16 -34.37 -0.66
C ALA A 23 2.13 -34.87 0.43
N THR A 24 2.33 -34.08 1.49
CA THR A 24 3.39 -34.32 2.47
C THR A 24 2.92 -34.26 3.94
N ASP A 25 1.67 -33.89 4.18
CA ASP A 25 1.11 -33.58 5.51
C ASP A 25 1.88 -32.46 6.25
N SER A 26 2.63 -31.64 5.53
CA SER A 26 3.37 -30.50 6.11
C SER A 26 2.42 -29.50 6.74
N ARG A 27 2.68 -29.13 8.01
CA ARG A 27 1.92 -28.07 8.70
C ARG A 27 2.30 -26.68 8.21
N ALA A 28 3.58 -26.44 7.93
CA ALA A 28 4.03 -25.19 7.34
C ALA A 28 3.71 -25.15 5.84
N VAL A 29 3.47 -23.94 5.30
CA VAL A 29 3.30 -23.77 3.85
C VAL A 29 4.58 -24.16 3.12
N PRO A 30 4.59 -25.16 2.20
CA PRO A 30 5.77 -25.54 1.45
C PRO A 30 6.21 -24.44 0.49
N ILE A 31 7.51 -24.35 0.25
CA ILE A 31 8.07 -23.47 -0.79
C ILE A 31 8.15 -24.25 -2.10
N TYR A 32 7.18 -24.02 -3.00
CA TYR A 32 7.15 -24.64 -4.32
C TYR A 32 8.05 -23.88 -5.30
N GLN A 33 9.36 -24.12 -5.19
CA GLN A 33 10.37 -23.47 -6.05
C GLN A 33 10.44 -24.19 -7.40
N THR A 34 9.47 -23.92 -8.27
CA THR A 34 9.36 -24.49 -9.61
C THR A 34 8.91 -23.47 -10.65
N THR A 35 9.35 -23.64 -11.89
CA THR A 35 8.94 -22.81 -13.03
C THR A 35 7.68 -23.33 -13.72
N SER A 36 7.41 -24.64 -13.68
CA SER A 36 6.39 -25.28 -14.50
C SER A 36 5.76 -26.49 -13.80
N TYR A 37 4.56 -26.82 -14.27
CA TYR A 37 3.75 -27.90 -13.71
C TYR A 37 3.36 -28.89 -14.81
N VAL A 38 3.29 -30.19 -14.47
CA VAL A 38 2.96 -31.26 -15.41
C VAL A 38 1.44 -31.39 -15.56
N PHE A 39 0.96 -31.46 -16.79
CA PHE A 39 -0.42 -31.78 -17.09
C PHE A 39 -0.63 -33.29 -17.16
N HIS A 40 -1.83 -33.76 -16.79
CA HIS A 40 -2.15 -35.19 -16.75
C HIS A 40 -2.56 -35.74 -18.13
N SER A 41 -3.02 -34.87 -19.06
CA SER A 41 -3.40 -35.19 -20.40
C SER A 41 -3.35 -33.96 -21.30
N PHE A 42 -3.54 -34.16 -22.62
CA PHE A 42 -3.69 -33.08 -23.60
C PHE A 42 -4.92 -32.20 -23.26
N ASP A 43 -6.07 -32.82 -23.01
CA ASP A 43 -7.30 -32.09 -22.70
C ASP A 43 -7.22 -31.32 -21.41
N HIS A 44 -6.49 -31.84 -20.39
CA HIS A 44 -6.22 -31.12 -19.15
C HIS A 44 -5.37 -29.85 -19.41
N ALA A 45 -4.36 -29.94 -20.28
CA ALA A 45 -3.56 -28.79 -20.68
C ALA A 45 -4.41 -27.73 -21.39
N GLU A 46 -5.25 -28.14 -22.35
CA GLU A 46 -6.15 -27.24 -23.07
C GLU A 46 -7.14 -26.53 -22.14
N ALA A 47 -7.77 -27.27 -21.22
CA ALA A 47 -8.68 -26.71 -20.23
C ALA A 47 -8.01 -25.66 -19.29
N ARG A 48 -6.76 -25.92 -18.87
CA ARG A 48 -5.97 -24.97 -18.05
C ARG A 48 -5.69 -23.67 -18.80
N PHE A 49 -5.21 -23.75 -20.05
CA PHE A 49 -4.93 -22.57 -20.86
C PHE A 49 -6.19 -21.80 -21.26
N GLY A 50 -7.32 -22.49 -21.41
CA GLY A 50 -8.63 -21.91 -21.69
C GLY A 50 -9.35 -21.32 -20.47
N LEU A 51 -8.73 -21.33 -19.27
CA LEU A 51 -9.32 -20.93 -18.00
C LEU A 51 -10.58 -21.72 -17.59
N ALA A 52 -10.81 -22.88 -18.21
CA ALA A 52 -11.92 -23.78 -17.91
C ALA A 52 -11.64 -24.69 -16.70
N ASP A 53 -10.37 -24.92 -16.38
CA ASP A 53 -9.92 -25.68 -15.21
C ASP A 53 -8.93 -24.85 -14.40
N PRO A 54 -9.23 -24.50 -13.13
CA PRO A 54 -8.35 -23.68 -12.29
C PRO A 54 -7.10 -24.45 -11.84
N GLY A 55 -5.95 -23.76 -11.72
CA GLY A 55 -4.74 -24.31 -11.13
C GLY A 55 -3.44 -23.85 -11.77
N ASN A 56 -2.36 -24.52 -11.42
CA ASN A 56 -1.02 -24.10 -11.81
C ASN A 56 -0.70 -24.48 -13.26
N ILE A 57 -0.07 -23.56 -13.98
CA ILE A 57 0.41 -23.74 -15.36
C ILE A 57 1.91 -23.48 -15.40
N TYR A 58 2.31 -22.28 -15.02
CA TYR A 58 3.67 -21.79 -15.08
C TYR A 58 3.91 -20.80 -13.92
N GLY A 59 5.05 -20.89 -13.26
CA GLY A 59 5.35 -20.15 -12.03
C GLY A 59 5.30 -18.63 -12.13
N ARG A 60 5.32 -18.05 -13.33
CA ARG A 60 5.07 -16.63 -13.54
C ARG A 60 3.62 -16.23 -13.29
N LEU A 61 2.67 -17.11 -13.60
CA LEU A 61 1.24 -16.86 -13.51
C LEU A 61 0.64 -17.30 -12.17
N THR A 62 1.02 -18.52 -11.76
CA THR A 62 0.47 -19.17 -10.56
C THR A 62 1.54 -20.01 -9.87
N ASN A 63 1.49 -20.02 -8.56
CA ASN A 63 2.34 -20.88 -7.72
C ASN A 63 1.63 -21.11 -6.38
N SER A 64 1.66 -22.33 -5.87
CA SER A 64 0.92 -22.68 -4.65
C SER A 64 1.36 -21.91 -3.41
N THR A 65 2.64 -21.55 -3.28
CA THR A 65 3.14 -20.73 -2.16
C THR A 65 2.62 -19.30 -2.26
N GLN A 66 2.67 -18.72 -3.47
CA GLN A 66 2.10 -17.38 -3.75
C GLN A 66 0.59 -17.37 -3.50
N GLY A 67 -0.13 -18.41 -3.93
CA GLY A 67 -1.58 -18.53 -3.76
C GLY A 67 -2.01 -18.45 -2.30
N VAL A 68 -1.29 -19.09 -1.37
CA VAL A 68 -1.57 -18.96 0.07
C VAL A 68 -1.41 -17.52 0.55
N PHE A 69 -0.39 -16.81 0.07
CA PHE A 69 -0.18 -15.39 0.42
C PHE A 69 -1.31 -14.52 -0.16
N GLU A 70 -1.68 -14.73 -1.43
CA GLU A 70 -2.78 -14.02 -2.10
C GLU A 70 -4.11 -14.18 -1.38
N ASP A 71 -4.50 -15.43 -1.08
CA ASP A 71 -5.73 -15.75 -0.36
C ASP A 71 -5.76 -15.13 1.03
N ARG A 72 -4.62 -15.16 1.73
CA ARG A 72 -4.51 -14.62 3.08
C ARG A 72 -4.68 -13.11 3.11
N ILE A 73 -3.97 -12.38 2.27
CA ILE A 73 -4.10 -10.91 2.24
C ILE A 73 -5.48 -10.49 1.73
N ALA A 74 -6.03 -11.17 0.71
CA ALA A 74 -7.41 -10.92 0.27
C ALA A 74 -8.42 -11.07 1.41
N ALA A 75 -8.30 -12.12 2.22
CA ALA A 75 -9.18 -12.33 3.37
C ALA A 75 -8.98 -11.28 4.47
N LEU A 76 -7.75 -10.83 4.71
CA LEU A 76 -7.44 -9.81 5.70
C LEU A 76 -7.99 -8.43 5.29
N GLU A 77 -7.91 -8.07 4.03
CA GLU A 77 -8.53 -6.86 3.47
C GLU A 77 -10.06 -6.96 3.31
N GLY A 78 -10.62 -8.16 3.41
CA GLY A 78 -12.05 -8.39 3.18
C GLY A 78 -12.45 -8.46 1.70
N GLY A 79 -11.48 -8.67 0.81
CA GLY A 79 -11.68 -8.75 -0.63
C GLY A 79 -12.10 -10.15 -1.11
N THR A 80 -12.43 -10.24 -2.39
CA THR A 80 -12.86 -11.47 -3.07
C THR A 80 -11.70 -12.22 -3.72
N ALA A 81 -10.65 -11.52 -4.13
CA ALA A 81 -9.48 -12.11 -4.80
C ALA A 81 -8.23 -11.25 -4.58
N GLY A 82 -7.07 -11.89 -4.54
CA GLY A 82 -5.76 -11.25 -4.40
C GLY A 82 -4.78 -11.66 -5.50
N LEU A 83 -3.81 -10.81 -5.78
CA LEU A 83 -2.71 -11.06 -6.71
C LEU A 83 -1.40 -10.56 -6.12
N ALA A 84 -0.44 -11.44 -5.93
CA ALA A 84 0.90 -11.11 -5.52
C ALA A 84 1.79 -10.75 -6.71
N VAL A 85 2.57 -9.68 -6.56
CA VAL A 85 3.51 -9.17 -7.56
C VAL A 85 4.85 -8.82 -6.95
N ALA A 86 5.87 -8.59 -7.77
CA ALA A 86 7.26 -8.42 -7.34
C ALA A 86 7.53 -7.21 -6.44
N SER A 87 6.65 -6.20 -6.45
CA SER A 87 6.82 -4.97 -5.65
C SER A 87 5.51 -4.19 -5.52
N GLY A 88 5.44 -3.29 -4.55
CA GLY A 88 4.34 -2.33 -4.44
C GLY A 88 4.20 -1.44 -5.68
N ALA A 89 5.32 -1.02 -6.28
CA ALA A 89 5.30 -0.25 -7.53
C ALA A 89 4.63 -1.02 -8.67
N ALA A 90 4.91 -2.33 -8.80
CA ALA A 90 4.23 -3.19 -9.79
C ALA A 90 2.74 -3.34 -9.46
N ALA A 91 2.36 -3.40 -8.18
CA ALA A 91 0.95 -3.46 -7.78
C ALA A 91 0.20 -2.21 -8.23
N VAL A 92 0.74 -1.03 -7.96
CA VAL A 92 0.15 0.25 -8.40
C VAL A 92 0.06 0.33 -9.92
N GLU A 93 1.17 0.07 -10.63
CA GLU A 93 1.21 0.14 -12.09
C GLU A 93 0.21 -0.81 -12.74
N TYR A 94 0.14 -2.05 -12.27
CA TYR A 94 -0.80 -3.03 -12.82
C TYR A 94 -2.25 -2.69 -12.52
N ALA A 95 -2.56 -2.23 -11.30
CA ALA A 95 -3.91 -1.83 -10.94
C ALA A 95 -4.42 -0.67 -11.82
N VAL A 96 -3.57 0.34 -12.05
CA VAL A 96 -3.90 1.49 -12.90
C VAL A 96 -4.03 1.08 -14.37
N ARG A 97 -3.00 0.41 -14.93
CA ARG A 97 -2.97 0.02 -16.35
C ARG A 97 -4.03 -1.02 -16.71
N ASN A 98 -4.57 -1.73 -15.74
CA ASN A 98 -5.62 -2.71 -15.99
C ASN A 98 -6.88 -2.10 -16.59
N ILE A 99 -7.17 -0.85 -16.24
CA ILE A 99 -8.42 -0.16 -16.62
C ILE A 99 -8.19 1.19 -17.32
N THR A 100 -6.92 1.53 -17.62
CA THR A 100 -6.57 2.75 -18.36
C THR A 100 -5.84 2.43 -19.65
N GLN A 101 -6.03 3.29 -20.65
CA GLN A 101 -5.36 3.26 -21.94
C GLN A 101 -5.04 4.66 -22.43
N SER A 102 -4.38 4.80 -23.59
CA SER A 102 -4.08 6.11 -24.19
C SER A 102 -5.35 6.95 -24.37
N GLY A 103 -5.30 8.19 -23.91
CA GLY A 103 -6.42 9.12 -23.90
C GLY A 103 -7.21 9.16 -22.59
N ASP A 104 -6.95 8.26 -21.65
CA ASP A 104 -7.64 8.22 -20.36
C ASP A 104 -7.03 9.18 -19.32
N HIS A 105 -7.83 9.48 -18.32
CA HIS A 105 -7.50 10.40 -17.24
C HIS A 105 -7.68 9.74 -15.87
N ILE A 106 -6.86 10.18 -14.90
CA ILE A 106 -6.85 9.73 -13.50
C ILE A 106 -6.99 10.96 -12.59
N VAL A 107 -7.76 10.85 -11.51
CA VAL A 107 -7.73 11.81 -10.40
C VAL A 107 -6.98 11.16 -9.24
N ALA A 108 -5.91 11.79 -8.76
CA ALA A 108 -5.09 11.24 -7.69
C ALA A 108 -4.80 12.28 -6.61
N ALA A 109 -4.67 11.81 -5.36
CA ALA A 109 -4.14 12.66 -4.29
C ALA A 109 -2.68 13.03 -4.56
N LYS A 110 -2.28 14.27 -4.20
CA LYS A 110 -0.90 14.75 -4.41
C LYS A 110 0.10 14.20 -3.39
N ASN A 111 -0.36 13.86 -2.17
CA ASN A 111 0.43 13.35 -1.06
C ASN A 111 0.56 11.81 -1.08
N VAL A 112 0.83 11.24 -2.24
CA VAL A 112 1.11 9.81 -2.43
C VAL A 112 2.60 9.52 -2.41
N TYR A 113 2.97 8.25 -2.28
CA TYR A 113 4.37 7.82 -2.37
C TYR A 113 5.07 8.40 -3.62
N GLY A 114 6.28 8.94 -3.45
CA GLY A 114 7.01 9.62 -4.52
C GLY A 114 7.19 8.77 -5.79
N GLY A 115 7.33 7.44 -5.67
CA GLY A 115 7.36 6.55 -6.83
C GLY A 115 6.03 6.49 -7.57
N THR A 116 4.90 6.49 -6.85
CA THR A 116 3.55 6.57 -7.42
C THR A 116 3.32 7.92 -8.08
N PHE A 117 3.71 9.01 -7.41
CA PHE A 117 3.64 10.35 -7.99
C PHE A 117 4.41 10.43 -9.32
N ASN A 118 5.65 9.95 -9.35
CA ASN A 118 6.47 9.93 -10.57
C ASN A 118 5.87 9.04 -11.68
N LEU A 119 5.31 7.89 -11.33
CA LEU A 119 4.60 7.03 -12.28
C LEU A 119 3.45 7.79 -12.94
N LEU A 120 2.56 8.38 -12.14
CA LEU A 120 1.37 9.10 -12.60
C LEU A 120 1.72 10.41 -13.32
N ARG A 121 2.74 11.14 -12.85
CA ARG A 121 3.11 12.46 -13.37
C ARG A 121 3.98 12.43 -14.62
N HIS A 122 4.89 11.45 -14.73
CA HIS A 122 5.96 11.46 -15.74
C HIS A 122 5.99 10.22 -16.63
N THR A 123 5.65 9.05 -16.10
CA THR A 123 5.75 7.81 -16.86
C THR A 123 4.50 7.55 -17.70
N LEU A 124 3.32 7.54 -17.08
CA LEU A 124 2.06 7.27 -17.78
C LEU A 124 1.69 8.29 -18.85
N PRO A 125 2.02 9.60 -18.73
CA PRO A 125 1.79 10.54 -19.83
C PRO A 125 2.51 10.21 -21.15
N ARG A 126 3.62 9.46 -21.09
CA ARG A 126 4.31 8.97 -22.31
C ARG A 126 3.49 7.93 -23.07
N ASP A 127 2.57 7.27 -22.35
CA ASP A 127 1.62 6.30 -22.92
C ASP A 127 0.24 6.94 -23.17
N GLY A 128 0.14 8.28 -23.03
CA GLY A 128 -1.08 9.04 -23.27
C GLY A 128 -2.10 9.01 -22.13
N ILE A 129 -1.73 8.56 -20.95
CA ILE A 129 -2.60 8.57 -19.75
C ILE A 129 -2.24 9.79 -18.91
N THR A 130 -3.21 10.65 -18.61
CA THR A 130 -3.01 11.91 -17.86
C THR A 130 -3.52 11.81 -16.43
N THR A 131 -2.98 12.65 -15.54
CA THR A 131 -3.41 12.69 -14.13
C THR A 131 -3.58 14.13 -13.65
N THR A 132 -4.71 14.40 -12.98
CA THR A 132 -4.89 15.61 -12.17
C THR A 132 -4.67 15.27 -10.71
N PHE A 133 -3.73 15.98 -10.07
CA PHE A 133 -3.43 15.85 -8.65
C PHE A 133 -4.23 16.85 -7.83
N VAL A 134 -4.82 16.37 -6.73
CA VAL A 134 -5.69 17.14 -5.84
C VAL A 134 -5.29 16.95 -4.38
N SER A 135 -5.77 17.83 -3.50
CA SER A 135 -5.56 17.65 -2.07
C SER A 135 -6.43 16.53 -1.51
N ALA A 136 -5.82 15.57 -0.82
CA ALA A 136 -6.54 14.49 -0.14
C ALA A 136 -7.45 14.99 1.00
N GLU A 137 -7.16 16.17 1.55
CA GLU A 137 -7.92 16.80 2.62
C GLU A 137 -9.23 17.49 2.14
N ASN A 138 -9.40 17.65 0.82
CA ASN A 138 -10.53 18.36 0.24
C ASN A 138 -11.29 17.49 -0.78
N PRO A 139 -12.34 16.76 -0.37
CA PRO A 139 -13.12 15.92 -1.28
C PRO A 139 -13.69 16.67 -2.49
N GLN A 140 -13.99 17.99 -2.36
CA GLN A 140 -14.52 18.77 -3.47
C GLN A 140 -13.54 18.92 -4.64
N GLU A 141 -12.23 18.94 -4.37
CA GLU A 141 -11.23 18.97 -5.44
C GLU A 141 -11.25 17.69 -6.29
N PHE A 142 -11.61 16.54 -5.71
CA PHE A 142 -11.82 15.32 -6.48
C PHE A 142 -12.99 15.45 -7.45
N GLU A 143 -14.14 15.98 -6.97
CA GLU A 143 -15.31 16.24 -7.82
C GLU A 143 -14.97 17.19 -8.99
N ASP A 144 -14.27 18.29 -8.68
CA ASP A 144 -13.92 19.33 -9.66
C ASP A 144 -12.90 18.86 -10.70
N ALA A 145 -12.06 17.88 -10.35
CA ALA A 145 -11.03 17.32 -11.22
C ALA A 145 -11.53 16.21 -12.17
N ILE A 146 -12.72 15.66 -11.92
CA ILE A 146 -13.28 14.58 -12.76
C ILE A 146 -13.61 15.11 -14.14
N GLN A 147 -13.16 14.40 -15.19
CA GLN A 147 -13.37 14.66 -16.60
C GLN A 147 -14.17 13.52 -17.23
N GLU A 148 -14.66 13.72 -18.46
CA GLU A 148 -15.40 12.70 -19.21
C GLU A 148 -14.61 11.40 -19.39
N ASN A 149 -13.29 11.52 -19.63
CA ASN A 149 -12.36 10.42 -19.82
C ASN A 149 -11.68 9.91 -18.54
N THR A 150 -12.11 10.36 -17.36
CA THR A 150 -11.62 9.85 -16.08
C THR A 150 -12.01 8.39 -15.90
N LYS A 151 -11.05 7.55 -15.47
CA LYS A 151 -11.24 6.11 -15.27
C LYS A 151 -11.16 5.66 -13.83
N LEU A 152 -10.46 6.37 -12.98
CA LEU A 152 -10.31 6.00 -11.56
C LEU A 152 -9.96 7.20 -10.69
N VAL A 153 -10.20 7.01 -9.39
CA VAL A 153 -9.68 7.85 -8.31
C VAL A 153 -8.64 7.05 -7.53
N TYR A 154 -7.51 7.68 -7.19
CA TYR A 154 -6.40 7.05 -6.48
C TYR A 154 -5.94 7.89 -5.29
N PHE A 155 -5.77 7.27 -4.11
CA PHE A 155 -5.16 7.91 -2.93
C PHE A 155 -4.60 6.87 -1.95
N GLU A 156 -3.87 7.31 -0.94
CA GLU A 156 -3.30 6.47 0.12
C GLU A 156 -4.09 6.62 1.42
N THR A 157 -4.12 5.56 2.24
CA THR A 157 -4.78 5.58 3.56
C THR A 157 -4.18 6.63 4.49
N PHE A 158 -2.86 6.70 4.54
CA PHE A 158 -2.09 7.77 5.18
C PHE A 158 -1.20 8.42 4.12
N GLY A 159 -1.30 9.73 3.97
CA GLY A 159 -0.45 10.47 3.05
C GLY A 159 1.03 10.37 3.41
N ASN A 160 1.89 10.36 2.40
CA ASN A 160 3.33 10.28 2.55
C ASN A 160 3.97 11.63 2.18
N PRO A 161 4.75 12.27 3.08
CA PRO A 161 5.30 11.73 4.31
C PRO A 161 4.55 12.11 5.60
N ASN A 162 3.54 12.98 5.52
CA ASN A 162 2.98 13.71 6.67
C ASN A 162 1.85 13.00 7.42
N ALA A 163 1.49 11.78 7.03
CA ALA A 163 0.42 10.99 7.61
C ALA A 163 -0.97 11.68 7.59
N ASP A 164 -1.23 12.53 6.60
CA ASP A 164 -2.54 13.17 6.42
C ASP A 164 -3.61 12.14 6.08
N LEU A 165 -4.83 12.34 6.59
CA LEU A 165 -5.95 11.43 6.35
C LEU A 165 -6.95 12.01 5.35
N PRO A 166 -7.30 11.26 4.29
CA PRO A 166 -8.44 11.59 3.43
C PRO A 166 -9.78 11.30 4.12
N ASP A 167 -10.83 11.99 3.73
CA ASP A 167 -12.20 11.57 4.04
C ASP A 167 -12.62 10.46 3.06
N PHE A 168 -12.38 9.20 3.45
CA PHE A 168 -12.62 8.03 2.61
C PHE A 168 -14.04 7.99 2.06
N GLU A 169 -15.02 8.10 2.93
CA GLU A 169 -16.43 7.95 2.54
C GLU A 169 -16.91 9.08 1.65
N ALA A 170 -16.42 10.30 1.87
CA ALA A 170 -16.76 11.44 1.00
C ALA A 170 -16.12 11.27 -0.39
N ILE A 171 -14.84 10.90 -0.47
CA ILE A 171 -14.15 10.73 -1.76
C ILE A 171 -14.72 9.54 -2.53
N THR A 172 -14.97 8.41 -1.87
CA THR A 172 -15.56 7.23 -2.52
C THR A 172 -16.97 7.48 -3.01
N ALA A 173 -17.80 8.21 -2.23
CA ALA A 173 -19.14 8.61 -2.67
C ALA A 173 -19.11 9.51 -3.93
N ILE A 174 -18.15 10.44 -4.01
CA ILE A 174 -17.94 11.28 -5.20
C ILE A 174 -17.53 10.40 -6.40
N ALA A 175 -16.55 9.53 -6.24
CA ALA A 175 -16.10 8.66 -7.32
C ALA A 175 -17.25 7.77 -7.86
N HIS A 176 -17.99 7.12 -6.97
CA HIS A 176 -19.11 6.24 -7.35
C HIS A 176 -20.26 6.99 -8.00
N LYS A 177 -20.55 8.23 -7.60
CA LYS A 177 -21.53 9.10 -8.29
C LYS A 177 -21.20 9.28 -9.78
N HIS A 178 -19.91 9.24 -10.13
CA HIS A 178 -19.41 9.33 -11.51
C HIS A 178 -19.08 7.97 -12.14
N HIS A 179 -19.50 6.87 -11.51
CA HIS A 179 -19.20 5.49 -11.93
C HIS A 179 -17.69 5.26 -12.11
N LEU A 180 -16.89 5.75 -11.16
CA LEU A 180 -15.44 5.59 -11.11
C LEU A 180 -15.06 4.66 -9.97
N PRO A 181 -14.19 3.64 -10.21
CA PRO A 181 -13.63 2.84 -9.13
C PRO A 181 -12.62 3.66 -8.35
N VAL A 182 -12.49 3.30 -7.07
CA VAL A 182 -11.51 3.86 -6.15
C VAL A 182 -10.43 2.82 -5.85
N ILE A 183 -9.18 3.17 -6.15
CA ILE A 183 -7.99 2.39 -5.81
C ILE A 183 -7.32 3.06 -4.62
N VAL A 184 -7.15 2.33 -3.52
CA VAL A 184 -6.49 2.84 -2.30
C VAL A 184 -5.20 2.07 -2.05
N ASP A 185 -4.11 2.79 -1.83
CA ASP A 185 -2.87 2.21 -1.30
C ASP A 185 -2.96 2.15 0.24
N ASN A 186 -3.06 0.94 0.77
CA ASN A 186 -3.21 0.68 2.20
C ASN A 186 -1.90 0.31 2.91
N THR A 187 -0.77 0.56 2.27
CA THR A 187 0.56 0.16 2.77
C THR A 187 0.84 0.65 4.19
N PHE A 188 0.43 1.87 4.55
CA PHE A 188 0.76 2.46 5.85
C PHE A 188 -0.22 2.10 6.96
N ALA A 189 -1.49 1.83 6.64
CA ALA A 189 -2.45 1.37 7.65
C ALA A 189 -2.43 -0.15 7.83
N THR A 190 -2.21 -0.89 6.78
CA THR A 190 -2.39 -2.35 6.72
C THR A 190 -3.86 -2.76 6.94
N PRO A 191 -4.27 -3.97 6.54
CA PRO A 191 -5.64 -4.44 6.79
C PRO A 191 -5.96 -4.61 8.29
N TYR A 192 -4.94 -4.53 9.15
CA TYR A 192 -5.14 -4.61 10.60
C TYR A 192 -5.73 -3.35 11.20
N LEU A 193 -5.24 -2.17 10.81
CA LEU A 193 -5.74 -0.90 11.33
C LEU A 193 -6.95 -0.39 10.56
N PHE A 194 -6.99 -0.62 9.25
CA PHE A 194 -8.01 -0.08 8.37
C PHE A 194 -8.21 -0.95 7.13
N ARG A 195 -9.46 -1.19 6.74
CA ARG A 195 -9.84 -1.93 5.54
C ARG A 195 -10.57 -1.00 4.57
N PRO A 196 -9.89 -0.45 3.57
CA PRO A 196 -10.50 0.49 2.63
C PRO A 196 -11.75 -0.05 1.94
N LEU A 197 -11.82 -1.36 1.67
CA LEU A 197 -12.97 -2.01 1.05
C LEU A 197 -14.26 -1.89 1.89
N GLU A 198 -14.16 -1.79 3.20
CA GLU A 198 -15.30 -1.57 4.10
C GLU A 198 -15.77 -0.11 4.10
N HIS A 199 -14.98 0.81 3.50
CA HIS A 199 -15.24 2.24 3.41
C HIS A 199 -15.42 2.74 1.96
N GLY A 200 -15.73 1.83 1.04
CA GLY A 200 -16.09 2.16 -0.33
C GLY A 200 -14.96 2.11 -1.36
N ALA A 201 -13.75 1.71 -0.99
CA ALA A 201 -12.74 1.38 -2.00
C ALA A 201 -13.15 0.14 -2.79
N ASP A 202 -12.73 0.05 -4.05
CA ASP A 202 -13.05 -1.07 -4.93
C ASP A 202 -11.84 -1.99 -5.13
N VAL A 203 -10.66 -1.41 -5.09
CA VAL A 203 -9.37 -2.11 -5.20
C VAL A 203 -8.41 -1.56 -4.16
N VAL A 204 -7.70 -2.46 -3.48
CA VAL A 204 -6.61 -2.12 -2.58
C VAL A 204 -5.29 -2.56 -3.19
N VAL A 205 -4.28 -1.72 -3.11
CA VAL A 205 -2.89 -2.06 -3.41
C VAL A 205 -2.03 -1.89 -2.17
N GLU A 206 -1.02 -2.73 -2.02
CA GLU A 206 -0.07 -2.61 -0.91
C GLU A 206 1.35 -2.96 -1.34
N SER A 207 2.30 -2.24 -0.80
CA SER A 207 3.68 -2.69 -0.78
C SER A 207 3.87 -3.68 0.39
N ALA A 208 3.79 -4.96 0.07
CA ALA A 208 4.03 -6.02 1.07
C ALA A 208 5.47 -6.00 1.63
N THR A 209 6.38 -5.29 0.98
CA THR A 209 7.74 -4.95 1.43
C THR A 209 7.75 -4.31 2.83
N LYS A 210 6.69 -3.55 3.16
CA LYS A 210 6.58 -2.70 4.35
C LYS A 210 6.07 -3.49 5.56
N PHE A 211 4.99 -3.09 6.21
CA PHE A 211 4.47 -3.75 7.41
C PHE A 211 4.15 -5.23 7.23
N ILE A 212 3.64 -5.66 6.07
CA ILE A 212 3.31 -7.07 5.83
C ILE A 212 4.55 -7.93 6.02
N GLY A 213 5.65 -7.65 5.32
CA GLY A 213 6.93 -8.31 5.51
C GLY A 213 7.59 -7.94 6.84
N GLY A 214 7.66 -6.66 7.15
CA GLY A 214 8.04 -6.07 8.43
C GLY A 214 9.51 -6.16 8.83
N HIS A 215 10.37 -6.75 8.01
CA HIS A 215 11.76 -7.06 8.38
C HIS A 215 12.81 -6.54 7.38
N GLY A 216 12.39 -5.83 6.32
CA GLY A 216 13.30 -5.32 5.30
C GLY A 216 14.03 -6.41 4.49
N THR A 217 13.54 -7.66 4.48
CA THR A 217 14.22 -8.82 3.92
C THR A 217 13.84 -9.15 2.48
N THR A 218 12.66 -8.72 2.03
CA THR A 218 12.17 -9.01 0.68
C THR A 218 11.25 -7.91 0.15
N LEU A 219 11.24 -7.75 -1.17
CA LEU A 219 10.27 -6.94 -1.88
C LEU A 219 9.02 -7.76 -2.18
N GLY A 220 7.87 -7.10 -2.24
CA GLY A 220 6.62 -7.66 -2.70
C GLY A 220 5.54 -6.60 -2.81
N GLY A 221 4.53 -6.90 -3.60
CA GLY A 221 3.31 -6.12 -3.70
C GLY A 221 2.10 -7.03 -3.75
N VAL A 222 0.94 -6.51 -3.43
CA VAL A 222 -0.32 -7.22 -3.55
C VAL A 222 -1.41 -6.29 -4.04
N ILE A 223 -2.32 -6.82 -4.84
CA ILE A 223 -3.53 -6.16 -5.33
C ILE A 223 -4.70 -6.99 -4.81
N VAL A 224 -5.67 -6.35 -4.18
CA VAL A 224 -6.89 -7.01 -3.68
C VAL A 224 -8.11 -6.37 -4.31
N GLU A 225 -8.97 -7.19 -4.91
CA GLU A 225 -10.24 -6.77 -5.49
C GLU A 225 -11.37 -6.94 -4.49
N GLY A 226 -12.19 -5.88 -4.30
CA GLY A 226 -13.37 -5.91 -3.43
C GLY A 226 -14.52 -6.73 -4.00
N GLY A 227 -14.65 -6.80 -5.32
CA GLY A 227 -15.65 -7.59 -6.03
C GLY A 227 -17.03 -6.97 -6.13
N ASN A 228 -17.23 -5.78 -5.63
CA ASN A 228 -18.54 -5.11 -5.57
C ASN A 228 -18.75 -4.04 -6.66
N PHE A 229 -17.69 -3.58 -7.32
CA PHE A 229 -17.81 -2.56 -8.36
C PHE A 229 -18.45 -3.13 -9.64
N ASN A 230 -19.45 -2.41 -10.16
CA ASN A 230 -20.12 -2.80 -11.40
C ASN A 230 -19.36 -2.24 -12.62
N TRP A 231 -18.40 -2.98 -13.13
CA TRP A 231 -17.60 -2.59 -14.30
C TRP A 231 -18.40 -2.37 -15.58
N ALA A 232 -19.58 -2.97 -15.70
CA ALA A 232 -20.44 -2.89 -16.87
C ALA A 232 -21.54 -1.82 -16.77
N GLU A 233 -21.62 -1.07 -15.68
CA GLU A 233 -22.69 -0.10 -15.46
C GLU A 233 -22.76 0.98 -16.56
N VAL A 234 -21.59 1.44 -17.00
CA VAL A 234 -21.50 2.40 -18.12
C VAL A 234 -20.85 1.68 -19.31
N PRO A 235 -21.63 1.36 -20.37
CA PRO A 235 -21.09 0.65 -21.53
C PRO A 235 -19.88 1.35 -22.15
N GLY A 236 -18.83 0.59 -22.45
CA GLY A 236 -17.59 1.10 -23.06
C GLY A 236 -16.66 1.89 -22.14
N LYS A 237 -17.03 2.09 -20.85
CA LYS A 237 -16.16 2.81 -19.92
C LYS A 237 -14.92 1.99 -19.53
N PHE A 238 -15.06 0.69 -19.34
CA PHE A 238 -13.98 -0.24 -18.98
C PHE A 238 -13.87 -1.41 -19.98
N PRO A 239 -13.52 -1.13 -21.25
CA PRO A 239 -13.58 -2.14 -22.32
C PRO A 239 -12.64 -3.32 -22.05
N THR A 240 -11.50 -3.08 -21.38
CA THR A 240 -10.54 -4.14 -21.03
C THR A 240 -11.13 -5.24 -20.14
N LEU A 241 -12.17 -4.95 -19.37
CA LEU A 241 -12.86 -5.91 -18.50
C LEU A 241 -14.19 -6.39 -19.08
N THR A 242 -14.89 -5.52 -19.85
CA THR A 242 -16.30 -5.71 -20.22
C THR A 242 -16.50 -6.03 -21.70
N GLU A 243 -15.44 -6.02 -22.52
CA GLU A 243 -15.49 -6.37 -23.92
C GLU A 243 -14.68 -7.65 -24.22
N PRO A 244 -14.93 -8.33 -25.34
CA PRO A 244 -14.18 -9.52 -25.72
C PRO A 244 -12.68 -9.25 -25.90
N ASP A 245 -11.82 -9.91 -25.13
CA ASP A 245 -10.36 -9.75 -25.22
C ASP A 245 -9.79 -10.65 -26.35
N PRO A 246 -9.14 -10.07 -27.37
CA PRO A 246 -8.62 -10.83 -28.50
C PRO A 246 -7.47 -11.78 -28.13
N SER A 247 -6.73 -11.50 -27.04
CA SER A 247 -5.63 -12.36 -26.58
C SER A 247 -6.09 -13.58 -25.78
N TYR A 248 -7.39 -13.61 -25.42
CA TYR A 248 -8.06 -14.72 -24.74
C TYR A 248 -9.28 -15.22 -25.50
N HIS A 249 -9.17 -15.37 -26.82
CA HIS A 249 -10.22 -15.96 -27.69
C HIS A 249 -11.58 -15.26 -27.58
N GLY A 250 -11.60 -13.96 -27.26
CA GLY A 250 -12.83 -13.19 -27.11
C GLY A 250 -13.49 -13.32 -25.74
N LEU A 251 -12.76 -13.74 -24.71
CA LEU A 251 -13.27 -13.78 -23.34
C LEU A 251 -13.63 -12.37 -22.84
N ASN A 252 -14.85 -12.19 -22.33
CA ASN A 252 -15.23 -11.05 -21.52
C ASN A 252 -14.92 -11.40 -20.05
N PHE A 253 -13.91 -10.75 -19.46
CA PHE A 253 -13.43 -11.09 -18.13
C PHE A 253 -14.49 -10.86 -17.05
N TYR A 254 -15.22 -9.74 -17.12
CA TYR A 254 -16.23 -9.43 -16.12
C TYR A 254 -17.45 -10.36 -16.19
N GLU A 255 -17.92 -10.65 -17.39
CA GLU A 255 -19.03 -11.59 -17.59
C GLU A 255 -18.68 -13.01 -17.10
N ALA A 256 -17.45 -13.46 -17.35
CA ALA A 256 -17.01 -14.81 -17.00
C ALA A 256 -16.65 -14.97 -15.51
N LEU A 257 -16.12 -13.93 -14.84
CA LEU A 257 -15.44 -14.05 -13.55
C LEU A 257 -16.04 -13.17 -12.45
N GLY A 258 -16.91 -12.21 -12.80
CA GLY A 258 -17.59 -11.36 -11.83
C GLY A 258 -16.59 -10.61 -10.91
N GLY A 259 -16.77 -10.78 -9.60
CA GLY A 259 -15.99 -10.10 -8.56
C GLY A 259 -14.53 -10.56 -8.42
N SER A 260 -13.97 -11.33 -9.36
CA SER A 260 -12.54 -11.62 -9.47
C SER A 260 -11.96 -11.25 -10.84
N ALA A 261 -12.72 -10.53 -11.65
CA ALA A 261 -12.34 -10.17 -13.02
C ALA A 261 -11.13 -9.26 -13.08
N PHE A 262 -11.04 -8.29 -12.17
CA PHE A 262 -9.99 -7.30 -12.14
C PHE A 262 -8.61 -7.94 -11.92
N VAL A 263 -8.44 -8.70 -10.84
CA VAL A 263 -7.16 -9.36 -10.54
C VAL A 263 -6.84 -10.49 -11.49
N THR A 264 -7.86 -11.23 -11.97
CA THR A 264 -7.63 -12.32 -12.93
C THR A 264 -7.15 -11.77 -14.27
N ARG A 265 -7.70 -10.66 -14.75
CA ARG A 265 -7.20 -10.02 -15.96
C ARG A 265 -5.75 -9.53 -15.79
N ILE A 266 -5.40 -8.92 -14.67
CA ILE A 266 -4.01 -8.53 -14.41
C ILE A 266 -3.10 -9.76 -14.51
N ARG A 267 -3.45 -10.87 -13.88
CA ARG A 267 -2.71 -12.13 -13.93
C ARG A 267 -2.56 -12.66 -15.35
N ALA A 268 -3.67 -12.70 -16.08
CA ALA A 268 -3.74 -13.30 -17.41
C ALA A 268 -3.07 -12.47 -18.50
N ILE A 269 -3.05 -11.13 -18.35
CA ILE A 269 -2.53 -10.21 -19.36
C ILE A 269 -1.26 -9.52 -18.85
N LEU A 270 -1.35 -8.61 -17.89
CA LEU A 270 -0.25 -7.74 -17.50
C LEU A 270 0.91 -8.52 -16.87
N LEU A 271 0.62 -9.36 -15.90
CA LEU A 271 1.65 -10.18 -15.24
C LEU A 271 2.26 -11.20 -16.21
N ARG A 272 1.43 -11.84 -17.06
CA ARG A 272 1.89 -12.76 -18.10
C ARG A 272 2.89 -12.11 -19.04
N ASP A 273 2.57 -10.89 -19.51
CA ASP A 273 3.30 -10.24 -20.61
C ASP A 273 4.50 -9.43 -20.13
N THR A 274 4.46 -8.84 -18.92
CA THR A 274 5.51 -7.96 -18.40
C THR A 274 6.35 -8.59 -17.28
N GLY A 275 5.84 -9.64 -16.61
CA GLY A 275 6.63 -10.57 -15.81
C GLY A 275 7.03 -10.11 -14.41
N ALA A 276 6.35 -9.12 -13.77
CA ALA A 276 6.65 -8.70 -12.40
C ALA A 276 6.15 -9.73 -11.34
N THR A 277 6.59 -10.96 -11.47
CA THR A 277 6.20 -12.10 -10.64
C THR A 277 6.91 -12.08 -9.29
N LEU A 278 6.18 -12.32 -8.20
CA LEU A 278 6.77 -12.57 -6.87
C LEU A 278 7.44 -13.96 -6.87
N SER A 279 8.62 -14.08 -6.24
CA SER A 279 9.22 -15.40 -6.08
C SER A 279 8.52 -16.23 -4.98
N PRO A 280 8.47 -17.58 -5.07
CA PRO A 280 7.91 -18.42 -4.01
C PRO A 280 8.62 -18.24 -2.66
N PHE A 281 9.93 -18.02 -2.68
CA PHE A 281 10.69 -17.74 -1.47
C PHE A 281 10.32 -16.39 -0.84
N SER A 282 10.14 -15.36 -1.65
CA SER A 282 9.64 -14.07 -1.15
C SER A 282 8.22 -14.18 -0.59
N ALA A 283 7.33 -14.93 -1.25
CA ALA A 283 5.98 -15.21 -0.74
C ALA A 283 6.01 -15.90 0.63
N PHE A 284 6.92 -16.87 0.83
CA PHE A 284 7.14 -17.53 2.12
C PHE A 284 7.57 -16.53 3.21
N LEU A 285 8.53 -15.64 2.92
CA LEU A 285 8.96 -14.62 3.88
C LEU A 285 7.83 -13.64 4.22
N LEU A 286 7.03 -13.24 3.23
CA LEU A 286 5.88 -12.37 3.44
C LEU A 286 4.79 -13.07 4.26
N LEU A 287 4.55 -14.35 4.05
CA LEU A 287 3.64 -15.16 4.88
C LEU A 287 4.08 -15.17 6.35
N GLN A 288 5.38 -15.39 6.62
CA GLN A 288 5.91 -15.33 7.99
C GLN A 288 5.71 -13.95 8.62
N GLY A 289 5.95 -12.87 7.85
CA GLY A 289 5.65 -11.51 8.29
C GLY A 289 4.16 -11.31 8.60
N THR A 290 3.29 -11.81 7.74
CA THR A 290 1.83 -11.71 7.92
C THR A 290 1.36 -12.36 9.21
N GLU A 291 1.92 -13.50 9.60
CA GLU A 291 1.53 -14.24 10.82
C GLU A 291 1.68 -13.44 12.12
N THR A 292 2.51 -12.41 12.13
CA THR A 292 2.72 -11.53 13.29
C THR A 292 2.34 -10.08 13.02
N LEU A 293 1.58 -9.82 11.96
CA LEU A 293 1.26 -8.45 11.51
C LEU A 293 0.57 -7.64 12.61
N SER A 294 -0.51 -8.18 13.20
CA SER A 294 -1.27 -7.49 14.26
C SER A 294 -0.38 -7.12 15.45
N LEU A 295 0.41 -8.07 15.94
CA LEU A 295 1.29 -7.89 17.10
C LEU A 295 2.34 -6.79 16.86
N ARG A 296 2.90 -6.75 15.64
CA ARG A 296 3.90 -5.73 15.28
C ARG A 296 3.25 -4.36 15.11
N VAL A 297 2.13 -4.29 14.39
CA VAL A 297 1.43 -3.03 14.13
C VAL A 297 0.92 -2.39 15.43
N GLU A 298 0.35 -3.17 16.35
CA GLU A 298 -0.01 -2.67 17.70
C GLU A 298 1.18 -2.04 18.41
N ARG A 299 2.33 -2.73 18.44
CA ARG A 299 3.53 -2.21 19.09
C ARG A 299 4.10 -0.99 18.38
N HIS A 300 4.10 -0.97 17.05
CA HIS A 300 4.51 0.21 16.27
C HIS A 300 3.66 1.45 16.64
N VAL A 301 2.34 1.30 16.68
CA VAL A 301 1.40 2.38 17.01
C VAL A 301 1.56 2.82 18.46
N GLU A 302 1.64 1.88 19.40
CA GLU A 302 1.85 2.19 20.83
C GLU A 302 3.13 3.02 21.04
N ASN A 303 4.24 2.60 20.43
CA ASN A 303 5.49 3.29 20.51
C ASN A 303 5.42 4.67 19.84
N ALA A 304 4.81 4.77 18.66
CA ALA A 304 4.69 6.04 17.92
C ALA A 304 3.91 7.09 18.72
N LEU A 305 2.79 6.72 19.33
CA LEU A 305 2.01 7.66 20.14
C LEU A 305 2.79 8.16 21.36
N LYS A 306 3.58 7.29 22.02
CA LYS A 306 4.47 7.70 23.11
C LYS A 306 5.61 8.62 22.65
N VAL A 307 6.16 8.37 21.45
CA VAL A 307 7.16 9.28 20.83
C VAL A 307 6.53 10.63 20.53
N ILE A 308 5.31 10.67 19.97
CA ILE A 308 4.58 11.91 19.72
C ILE A 308 4.35 12.69 21.01
N ASP A 309 3.95 12.02 22.09
CA ASP A 309 3.75 12.67 23.39
C ASP A 309 5.06 13.23 23.95
N TYR A 310 6.18 12.54 23.79
CA TYR A 310 7.50 13.06 24.11
C TYR A 310 7.85 14.29 23.26
N LEU A 311 7.71 14.22 21.94
CA LEU A 311 8.05 15.32 21.03
C LEU A 311 7.26 16.60 21.33
N LYS A 312 6.01 16.51 21.77
CA LYS A 312 5.21 17.67 22.25
C LYS A 312 5.87 18.43 23.40
N THR A 313 6.74 17.79 24.17
CA THR A 313 7.43 18.40 25.33
C THR A 313 8.78 19.00 24.97
N VAL A 314 9.28 18.79 23.75
CA VAL A 314 10.62 19.21 23.31
C VAL A 314 10.58 20.61 22.71
N PRO A 315 11.29 21.60 23.30
CA PRO A 315 11.25 22.99 22.84
C PRO A 315 11.80 23.22 21.41
N GLU A 316 12.68 22.33 20.94
CA GLU A 316 13.30 22.38 19.63
C GLU A 316 12.35 21.87 18.52
N VAL A 317 11.27 21.18 18.86
CA VAL A 317 10.24 20.75 17.92
C VAL A 317 9.32 21.94 17.63
N GLU A 318 9.13 22.24 16.35
CA GLU A 318 8.29 23.32 15.85
C GLU A 318 6.86 22.85 15.58
N SER A 319 6.75 21.71 14.91
CA SER A 319 5.47 21.07 14.57
C SER A 319 5.58 19.54 14.54
N ILE A 320 4.45 18.86 14.64
CA ILE A 320 4.33 17.40 14.48
C ILE A 320 3.19 17.14 13.53
N SER A 321 3.47 16.44 12.45
CA SER A 321 2.47 16.07 11.45
C SER A 321 1.98 14.65 11.70
N HIS A 322 0.95 14.52 12.55
CA HIS A 322 0.28 13.25 12.82
C HIS A 322 -1.19 13.52 13.15
N PRO A 323 -2.15 12.74 12.60
CA PRO A 323 -3.58 13.02 12.74
C PRO A 323 -4.12 12.86 14.18
N SER A 324 -3.37 12.24 15.10
CA SER A 324 -3.73 12.21 16.52
C SER A 324 -3.59 13.57 17.22
N ILE A 325 -2.95 14.55 16.59
CA ILE A 325 -2.76 15.89 17.18
C ILE A 325 -4.10 16.64 17.20
N GLU A 326 -4.52 17.05 18.40
CA GLU A 326 -5.76 17.81 18.56
C GLU A 326 -5.69 19.16 17.80
N GLY A 327 -6.82 19.50 17.16
CA GLY A 327 -6.93 20.73 16.38
C GLY A 327 -6.46 20.62 14.92
N ARG A 328 -5.86 19.50 14.50
CA ARG A 328 -5.65 19.22 13.08
C ARG A 328 -6.99 18.98 12.38
N LYS A 329 -7.06 19.32 11.10
CA LYS A 329 -8.26 19.17 10.26
C LYS A 329 -8.75 17.72 10.20
N ASP A 330 -7.81 16.78 10.16
CA ASP A 330 -8.05 15.33 10.01
C ASP A 330 -8.19 14.59 11.35
N ASN A 331 -8.12 15.29 12.50
CA ASN A 331 -8.20 14.65 13.83
C ASN A 331 -9.54 13.94 14.06
N GLU A 332 -10.66 14.51 13.61
CA GLU A 332 -11.97 13.86 13.75
C GLU A 332 -12.08 12.62 12.84
N LEU A 333 -11.47 12.64 11.63
CA LEU A 333 -11.36 11.46 10.77
C LEU A 333 -10.49 10.39 11.43
N TYR A 334 -9.41 10.79 12.08
CA TYR A 334 -8.55 9.87 12.81
C TYR A 334 -9.32 9.14 13.95
N LYS A 335 -10.08 9.86 14.74
CA LYS A 335 -10.92 9.26 15.80
C LYS A 335 -11.98 8.32 15.22
N LYS A 336 -12.51 8.65 14.05
CA LYS A 336 -13.53 7.85 13.36
C LYS A 336 -12.95 6.55 12.80
N TYR A 337 -11.86 6.63 12.05
CA TYR A 337 -11.30 5.51 11.29
C TYR A 337 -10.29 4.69 12.08
N PHE A 338 -9.61 5.27 13.06
CA PHE A 338 -8.56 4.63 13.86
C PHE A 338 -8.84 4.70 15.37
N PRO A 339 -9.94 4.09 15.85
CA PRO A 339 -10.31 4.17 17.27
C PRO A 339 -9.28 3.54 18.22
N ASN A 340 -8.44 2.63 17.71
CA ASN A 340 -7.35 1.99 18.45
C ASN A 340 -5.98 2.61 18.17
N GLY A 341 -5.94 3.77 17.51
CA GLY A 341 -4.72 4.42 17.07
C GLY A 341 -4.25 3.93 15.70
N GLY A 342 -3.35 4.67 15.08
CA GLY A 342 -2.77 4.39 13.77
C GLY A 342 -1.62 5.35 13.47
N GLY A 343 -0.88 5.10 12.38
CA GLY A 343 0.14 6.01 11.91
C GLY A 343 1.44 5.95 12.73
N SER A 344 2.27 4.92 12.52
CA SER A 344 3.60 4.85 13.14
C SER A 344 4.71 5.44 12.26
N ILE A 345 4.33 6.01 11.11
CA ILE A 345 5.19 6.76 10.20
C ILE A 345 4.64 8.17 10.15
N PHE A 346 5.44 9.16 10.54
CA PHE A 346 5.01 10.54 10.60
C PHE A 346 6.21 11.48 10.50
N THR A 347 5.95 12.78 10.37
CA THR A 347 6.99 13.81 10.34
C THR A 347 6.87 14.76 11.53
N PHE A 348 7.97 15.41 11.84
CA PHE A 348 8.01 16.58 12.69
C PHE A 348 9.05 17.58 12.17
N ASP A 349 8.83 18.86 12.45
CA ASP A 349 9.74 19.92 12.08
C ASP A 349 10.61 20.32 13.27
N ILE A 350 11.89 20.51 13.00
CA ILE A 350 12.87 20.94 14.00
C ILE A 350 13.31 22.37 13.71
N LYS A 351 13.41 23.19 14.75
CA LYS A 351 13.94 24.56 14.66
C LYS A 351 15.37 24.54 14.16
N GLY A 352 15.75 25.53 13.35
CA GLY A 352 17.10 25.65 12.78
C GLY A 352 17.28 24.97 11.41
N GLY A 353 16.19 24.41 10.84
CA GLY A 353 16.15 23.92 9.45
C GLY A 353 17.10 22.75 9.20
N LYS A 354 17.60 22.67 7.96
CA LYS A 354 18.39 21.53 7.45
C LYS A 354 19.64 21.20 8.27
N ASP A 355 20.37 22.22 8.75
CA ASP A 355 21.60 21.98 9.51
C ASP A 355 21.30 21.45 10.90
N ALA A 356 20.22 21.90 11.55
CA ALA A 356 19.73 21.35 12.79
C ALA A 356 19.26 19.91 12.62
N ALA A 357 18.48 19.61 11.56
CA ALA A 357 18.03 18.26 11.23
C ALA A 357 19.21 17.30 11.01
N ARG A 358 20.29 17.77 10.34
CA ARG A 358 21.52 17.00 10.16
C ARG A 358 22.15 16.65 11.50
N VAL A 359 22.38 17.65 12.38
CA VAL A 359 22.99 17.39 13.69
C VAL A 359 22.17 16.40 14.50
N PHE A 360 20.85 16.57 14.51
CA PHE A 360 19.95 15.65 15.21
C PHE A 360 20.09 14.21 14.66
N ILE A 361 19.93 14.02 13.36
CA ILE A 361 19.97 12.70 12.72
C ILE A 361 21.33 12.02 12.87
N ASP A 362 22.44 12.75 12.67
CA ASP A 362 23.79 12.20 12.76
C ASP A 362 24.19 11.76 14.18
N ASN A 363 23.43 12.17 15.21
CA ASN A 363 23.63 11.77 16.60
C ASN A 363 22.59 10.78 17.14
N LEU A 364 21.76 10.19 16.26
CA LEU A 364 20.95 9.03 16.59
C LEU A 364 21.80 7.75 16.43
N HIS A 365 21.63 6.78 17.32
CA HIS A 365 22.39 5.53 17.34
C HIS A 365 21.51 4.28 17.20
N LEU A 366 20.26 4.37 17.64
CA LEU A 366 19.26 3.30 17.47
C LEU A 366 18.57 3.40 16.12
N PHE A 367 18.15 4.62 15.73
CA PHE A 367 17.48 4.85 14.46
C PHE A 367 18.45 4.66 13.29
N SER A 368 18.05 3.84 12.31
CA SER A 368 18.82 3.70 11.08
C SER A 368 18.43 4.77 10.06
N LEU A 369 19.42 5.49 9.53
CA LEU A 369 19.24 6.46 8.44
C LEU A 369 19.19 5.74 7.10
N LEU A 370 18.01 5.58 6.53
CA LEU A 370 17.82 4.91 5.24
C LEU A 370 16.45 5.20 4.61
N ALA A 371 16.34 4.95 3.30
CA ALA A 371 15.12 5.16 2.54
C ALA A 371 14.17 3.95 2.62
N ASN A 372 13.66 3.65 3.82
CA ASN A 372 12.62 2.65 4.05
C ASN A 372 11.65 3.14 5.14
N VAL A 373 10.58 2.39 5.37
CA VAL A 373 9.59 2.61 6.45
C VAL A 373 9.02 1.24 6.87
N ALA A 374 8.35 1.21 8.03
CA ALA A 374 7.60 0.02 8.48
C ALA A 374 8.46 -1.22 8.73
N ASP A 375 9.74 -1.05 9.00
CA ASP A 375 10.61 -2.10 9.51
C ASP A 375 10.34 -2.29 11.02
N ALA A 376 10.55 -3.50 11.53
CA ALA A 376 10.51 -3.77 12.96
C ALA A 376 11.49 -2.90 13.77
N LYS A 377 12.51 -2.35 13.11
CA LYS A 377 13.48 -1.41 13.67
C LYS A 377 13.10 0.03 13.34
N SER A 378 13.39 0.95 14.25
CA SER A 378 13.16 2.38 14.08
C SER A 378 14.06 2.98 12.99
N LEU A 379 13.46 3.78 12.10
CA LEU A 379 14.12 4.40 10.96
C LEU A 379 13.91 5.91 10.95
N VAL A 380 14.88 6.63 10.40
CA VAL A 380 14.84 8.09 10.25
C VAL A 380 15.29 8.49 8.85
N ILE A 381 14.71 9.57 8.31
CA ILE A 381 15.19 10.20 7.08
C ILE A 381 14.83 11.68 7.06
N HIS A 382 15.58 12.48 6.30
CA HIS A 382 15.28 13.88 5.99
C HIS A 382 14.67 13.98 4.59
N PRO A 383 13.34 14.08 4.41
CA PRO A 383 12.68 13.97 3.12
C PRO A 383 13.20 14.96 2.08
N ALA A 384 13.31 16.24 2.43
CA ALA A 384 13.71 17.30 1.50
C ALA A 384 15.09 17.11 0.85
N SER A 385 16.03 16.38 1.49
CA SER A 385 17.35 16.12 0.92
C SER A 385 17.52 14.70 0.35
N THR A 386 16.48 13.86 0.40
CA THR A 386 16.56 12.44 0.03
C THR A 386 15.38 12.01 -0.84
N THR A 387 14.29 11.58 -0.25
CA THR A 387 13.13 11.00 -0.97
C THR A 387 12.40 12.00 -1.86
N HIS A 388 12.50 13.30 -1.58
CA HIS A 388 11.86 14.40 -2.31
C HIS A 388 12.90 15.40 -2.86
N SER A 389 14.17 14.99 -2.97
CA SER A 389 15.28 15.86 -3.40
C SER A 389 15.19 16.34 -4.85
N GLN A 390 14.29 15.80 -5.65
CA GLN A 390 14.05 16.19 -7.04
C GLN A 390 12.98 17.30 -7.17
N GLU A 391 12.31 17.63 -6.07
CA GLU A 391 11.24 18.62 -6.02
C GLU A 391 11.81 20.00 -5.74
N THR A 392 11.14 21.04 -6.26
CA THR A 392 11.45 22.43 -5.97
C THR A 392 11.05 22.79 -4.55
N LEU A 393 11.58 23.90 -4.00
CA LEU A 393 11.17 24.38 -2.69
C LEU A 393 9.67 24.68 -2.59
N GLU A 394 9.06 25.17 -3.67
CA GLU A 394 7.63 25.45 -3.74
C GLU A 394 6.79 24.17 -3.69
N GLU A 395 7.21 23.13 -4.41
CA GLU A 395 6.57 21.80 -4.40
C GLU A 395 6.69 21.12 -3.03
N LEU A 396 7.84 21.25 -2.36
CA LEU A 396 8.04 20.76 -1.00
C LEU A 396 7.12 21.48 0.01
N GLU A 397 7.04 22.82 -0.06
CA GLU A 397 6.16 23.61 0.80
C GLU A 397 4.69 23.29 0.58
N ASP A 398 4.25 23.08 -0.68
CA ASP A 398 2.87 22.67 -1.00
C ASP A 398 2.51 21.29 -0.42
N GLN A 399 3.50 20.43 -0.20
CA GLN A 399 3.36 19.14 0.46
C GLN A 399 3.60 19.20 1.99
N GLY A 400 3.85 20.39 2.55
CA GLY A 400 4.15 20.56 3.97
C GLY A 400 5.51 19.97 4.40
N ILE A 401 6.48 19.94 3.47
CA ILE A 401 7.84 19.46 3.73
C ILE A 401 8.77 20.68 3.81
N HIS A 402 9.21 21.00 5.01
CA HIS A 402 10.11 22.12 5.27
C HIS A 402 11.59 21.68 5.33
N GLN A 403 12.50 22.63 5.44
CA GLN A 403 13.94 22.32 5.56
C GLN A 403 14.31 21.67 6.91
N GLY A 404 13.46 21.78 7.91
CA GLY A 404 13.59 21.10 9.22
C GLY A 404 12.81 19.81 9.37
N THR A 405 12.11 19.35 8.30
CA THR A 405 11.23 18.19 8.38
C THR A 405 12.04 16.89 8.48
N ILE A 406 11.76 16.11 9.51
CA ILE A 406 12.32 14.78 9.76
C ILE A 406 11.19 13.77 9.75
N ARG A 407 11.32 12.68 8.96
CA ARG A 407 10.39 11.57 8.99
C ARG A 407 10.92 10.45 9.86
N LEU A 408 10.09 10.00 10.81
CA LEU A 408 10.32 8.82 11.62
C LEU A 408 9.43 7.67 11.15
N SER A 409 9.96 6.46 11.17
CA SER A 409 9.22 5.21 11.14
C SER A 409 9.54 4.48 12.43
N ILE A 410 8.60 4.48 13.37
CA ILE A 410 8.83 3.97 14.72
C ILE A 410 8.74 2.45 14.72
N GLY A 411 9.75 1.80 15.25
CA GLY A 411 9.87 0.35 15.34
C GLY A 411 9.20 -0.26 16.56
N THR A 412 9.55 -1.52 16.82
CA THR A 412 8.97 -2.34 17.90
C THR A 412 9.90 -2.49 19.11
N GLU A 413 11.00 -1.75 19.13
CA GLU A 413 11.97 -1.76 20.22
C GLU A 413 11.34 -1.34 21.56
N ASN A 414 12.07 -1.49 22.65
CA ASN A 414 11.65 -0.95 23.94
C ASN A 414 11.51 0.57 23.84
N ILE A 415 10.38 1.10 24.29
CA ILE A 415 10.07 2.54 24.17
C ILE A 415 11.09 3.43 24.87
N GLU A 416 11.63 2.99 26.01
CA GLU A 416 12.61 3.80 26.75
C GLU A 416 13.91 3.96 25.95
N ASP A 417 14.34 2.92 25.22
CA ASP A 417 15.52 2.96 24.35
C ASP A 417 15.30 3.91 23.16
N ILE A 418 14.08 3.88 22.55
CA ILE A 418 13.68 4.80 21.49
C ILE A 418 13.75 6.26 22.01
N LEU A 419 13.14 6.52 23.17
CA LEU A 419 13.11 7.85 23.75
C LEU A 419 14.50 8.33 24.16
N ASP A 420 15.36 7.47 24.67
CA ASP A 420 16.71 7.81 25.07
C ASP A 420 17.60 8.16 23.87
N ASP A 421 17.43 7.47 22.74
CA ASP A 421 18.13 7.82 21.49
C ASP A 421 17.68 9.19 20.96
N LEU A 422 16.36 9.47 20.95
CA LEU A 422 15.83 10.78 20.56
C LEU A 422 16.33 11.91 21.48
N LYS A 423 16.40 11.67 22.81
CA LYS A 423 16.97 12.62 23.79
C LYS A 423 18.44 12.90 23.47
N GLY A 424 19.22 11.89 23.07
CA GLY A 424 20.61 12.02 22.64
C GLY A 424 20.76 12.95 21.43
N GLY A 425 19.96 12.73 20.39
CA GLY A 425 19.92 13.62 19.21
C GLY A 425 19.58 15.07 19.56
N PHE A 426 18.57 15.30 20.41
CA PHE A 426 18.24 16.67 20.89
C PHE A 426 19.30 17.26 21.78
N ALA A 427 20.01 16.48 22.58
CA ALA A 427 21.13 16.98 23.40
C ALA A 427 22.26 17.50 22.49
N ALA A 428 22.65 16.74 21.47
CA ALA A 428 23.66 17.18 20.51
C ALA A 428 23.22 18.45 19.75
N LEU A 429 21.93 18.53 19.41
CA LEU A 429 21.39 19.75 18.78
C LEU A 429 21.49 20.99 19.69
N ARG A 430 21.18 20.86 20.99
CA ARG A 430 21.34 21.97 21.98
C ARG A 430 22.78 22.40 22.08
N GLU A 431 23.71 21.46 22.14
CA GLU A 431 25.15 21.75 22.20
C GLU A 431 25.64 22.47 20.94
N SER A 432 25.08 22.18 19.77
CA SER A 432 25.40 22.85 18.50
C SER A 432 24.97 24.33 18.45
N GLY A 433 23.94 24.70 19.23
CA GLY A 433 23.33 26.02 19.23
C GLY A 433 22.53 26.40 17.98
N LEU A 434 22.20 25.45 17.11
CA LEU A 434 21.50 25.70 15.84
C LEU A 434 19.98 25.86 16.00
N ALA A 435 19.36 25.28 17.02
CA ALA A 435 17.91 25.36 17.26
C ALA A 435 17.56 26.47 18.25
N LYS A 436 17.90 27.72 17.95
CA LYS A 436 17.62 28.90 18.80
C LYS A 436 16.37 29.64 18.33
#